data_13d7cfa5c3acb8effdf79098f1e5a2e8
#
_entry.id   13d7cfa5c3acb8effdf79098f1e5a2e8
#
_cell.length_a   1.000
_cell.length_b   1.000
_cell.length_c   1.000
_cell.angle_alpha   90.00
_cell.angle_beta   90.00
_cell.angle_gamma   90.00
#
_symmetry.space_group_name_H-M   'P 1'
#
loop_
_entity.id
_entity.type
_entity.pdbx_description
1 polymer ?
#
loop_
_entity_poly.entity_id
_entity_poly.type
_entity_poly.pdbx_seq_one_letter_code
_entity_poly.pdbx_strand_id
1 'polypeptide(L)'
;MKIKMLLSGWSKNLSIYSNVYNPINNDEIINILLKSKISNFIPRGLGRSYGDSSLADNVISLKNYKKFYNFDGDEGIIECSSNYSLDELIKIILKKGWFFNITPGSKFVTVGGAIASDVHGKNHHLDGSF
;
A
#
# COMPACT_ATOMS: atom_id res chain seq x y z
N MET A 1 -2.67 -14.78 10.86
CA MET A 1 -4.02 -15.38 10.68
C MET A 1 -4.38 -15.39 9.19
N LYS A 2 -4.93 -16.51 8.66
CA LYS A 2 -5.37 -16.67 7.27
C LYS A 2 -6.89 -16.61 7.21
N ILE A 3 -7.45 -15.80 6.31
CA ILE A 3 -8.89 -15.64 6.12
C ILE A 3 -9.19 -15.79 4.62
N LYS A 4 -10.27 -16.49 4.26
CA LYS A 4 -10.75 -16.55 2.87
C LYS A 4 -11.69 -15.39 2.63
N MET A 5 -11.40 -14.55 1.62
CA MET A 5 -12.18 -13.34 1.30
C MET A 5 -12.37 -13.19 -0.20
N LEU A 6 -13.51 -12.63 -0.60
CA LEU A 6 -13.72 -12.16 -1.96
C LEU A 6 -13.03 -10.81 -2.13
N LEU A 7 -12.06 -10.72 -3.03
CA LEU A 7 -11.31 -9.51 -3.34
C LEU A 7 -11.59 -9.05 -4.76
N SER A 8 -11.58 -7.74 -4.96
CA SER A 8 -11.67 -7.10 -6.28
C SER A 8 -10.64 -5.98 -6.42
N GLY A 9 -10.31 -5.60 -7.64
CA GLY A 9 -9.58 -4.37 -7.95
C GLY A 9 -10.50 -3.14 -7.89
N TRP A 10 -9.96 -1.96 -8.25
CA TRP A 10 -10.71 -0.70 -8.24
C TRP A 10 -11.97 -0.73 -9.12
N SER A 11 -11.85 -1.27 -10.33
CA SER A 11 -12.95 -1.34 -11.30
C SER A 11 -14.07 -2.30 -10.91
N LYS A 12 -13.80 -3.25 -9.97
CA LYS A 12 -14.71 -4.32 -9.56
C LYS A 12 -15.16 -5.27 -10.69
N ASN A 13 -14.53 -5.20 -11.85
CA ASN A 13 -14.84 -6.06 -13.00
C ASN A 13 -14.45 -7.52 -12.76
N LEU A 14 -13.42 -7.74 -11.98
CA LEU A 14 -12.95 -9.07 -11.59
C LEU A 14 -12.94 -9.18 -10.07
N SER A 15 -13.46 -10.31 -9.59
CA SER A 15 -13.42 -10.66 -8.17
C SER A 15 -13.04 -12.13 -8.02
N ILE A 16 -12.13 -12.40 -7.10
CA ILE A 16 -11.68 -13.76 -6.79
C ILE A 16 -11.70 -14.03 -5.29
N TYR A 17 -11.92 -15.28 -4.91
CA TYR A 17 -11.75 -15.72 -3.53
C TYR A 17 -10.27 -15.96 -3.23
N SER A 18 -9.70 -15.14 -2.36
CA SER A 18 -8.29 -15.20 -1.97
C SER A 18 -8.12 -15.67 -0.54
N ASN A 19 -7.04 -16.39 -0.29
CA ASN A 19 -6.51 -16.60 1.05
C ASN A 19 -5.73 -15.34 1.45
N VAL A 20 -6.27 -14.56 2.37
CA VAL A 20 -5.65 -13.32 2.83
C VAL A 20 -4.92 -13.55 4.13
N TYR A 21 -3.64 -13.21 4.14
CA TYR A 21 -2.74 -13.25 5.28
C TYR A 21 -2.52 -11.83 5.76
N ASN A 22 -2.74 -11.58 7.07
CA ASN A 22 -2.63 -10.25 7.67
C ASN A 22 -1.52 -10.25 8.74
N PRO A 23 -0.24 -10.20 8.34
CA PRO A 23 0.87 -10.11 9.29
C PRO A 23 0.86 -8.78 10.03
N ILE A 24 1.33 -8.80 11.29
CA ILE A 24 1.45 -7.60 12.13
C ILE A 24 2.89 -7.10 12.25
N ASN A 25 3.89 -7.92 11.86
CA ASN A 25 5.32 -7.61 11.93
C ASN A 25 6.12 -8.41 10.89
N ASN A 26 7.42 -8.14 10.80
CA ASN A 26 8.34 -8.80 9.87
C ASN A 26 8.45 -10.30 10.10
N ASP A 27 8.49 -10.75 11.35
CA ASP A 27 8.63 -12.18 11.67
C ASP A 27 7.46 -12.99 11.13
N GLU A 28 6.25 -12.43 11.21
CA GLU A 28 5.07 -13.05 10.61
C GLU A 28 5.12 -13.08 9.08
N ILE A 29 5.64 -12.03 8.43
CA ILE A 29 5.84 -12.03 6.98
C ILE A 29 6.84 -13.12 6.58
N ILE A 30 7.98 -13.17 7.25
CA ILE A 30 9.02 -14.17 7.01
C ILE A 30 8.46 -15.58 7.21
N ASN A 31 7.72 -15.80 8.29
CA ASN A 31 7.10 -17.10 8.57
C ASN A 31 6.08 -17.51 7.48
N ILE A 32 5.28 -16.56 6.98
CA ILE A 32 4.33 -16.81 5.89
C ILE A 32 5.09 -17.21 4.62
N LEU A 33 6.12 -16.47 4.26
CA LEU A 33 6.88 -16.69 3.02
C LEU A 33 7.73 -17.96 3.06
N LEU A 34 8.42 -18.23 4.18
CA LEU A 34 9.37 -19.36 4.26
C LEU A 34 8.73 -20.67 4.68
N LYS A 35 7.72 -20.65 5.57
CA LYS A 35 7.11 -21.88 6.11
C LYS A 35 5.91 -22.35 5.31
N SER A 36 5.31 -21.48 4.48
CA SER A 36 4.25 -21.94 3.60
C SER A 36 4.85 -22.72 2.42
N LYS A 37 4.26 -23.85 2.08
CA LYS A 37 4.56 -24.56 0.82
C LYS A 37 4.01 -23.82 -0.42
N ILE A 38 3.54 -22.59 -0.24
CA ILE A 38 2.91 -21.76 -1.25
C ILE A 38 3.99 -20.88 -1.85
N SER A 39 4.20 -20.97 -3.16
CA SER A 39 5.22 -20.19 -3.88
C SER A 39 4.73 -18.82 -4.37
N ASN A 40 3.40 -18.62 -4.48
CA ASN A 40 2.84 -17.46 -5.16
C ASN A 40 2.01 -16.62 -4.19
N PHE A 41 2.63 -15.56 -3.68
CA PHE A 41 1.96 -14.51 -2.93
C PHE A 41 2.01 -13.19 -3.69
N ILE A 42 0.96 -12.40 -3.56
CA ILE A 42 0.95 -11.01 -4.01
C ILE A 42 0.75 -10.07 -2.82
N PRO A 43 1.51 -8.98 -2.70
CA PRO A 43 1.24 -7.95 -1.71
C PRO A 43 0.01 -7.13 -2.12
N ARG A 44 -0.79 -6.72 -1.15
CA ARG A 44 -1.97 -5.89 -1.39
C ARG A 44 -2.05 -4.75 -0.38
N GLY A 45 -2.12 -3.52 -0.88
CA GLY A 45 -2.47 -2.33 -0.13
C GLY A 45 -4.00 -2.17 -0.02
N LEU A 46 -4.52 -1.02 -0.44
CA LEU A 46 -5.95 -0.71 -0.39
C LEU A 46 -6.75 -1.21 -1.61
N GLY A 47 -6.14 -1.97 -2.51
CA GLY A 47 -6.80 -2.55 -3.69
C GLY A 47 -7.27 -1.51 -4.69
N ARG A 48 -6.48 -0.46 -4.92
CA ARG A 48 -6.79 0.62 -5.86
C ARG A 48 -6.18 0.42 -7.24
N SER A 49 -5.52 -0.72 -7.47
CA SER A 49 -5.01 -1.08 -8.78
C SER A 49 -6.15 -1.34 -9.77
N TYR A 50 -5.94 -0.95 -11.01
CA TYR A 50 -6.79 -1.36 -12.12
C TYR A 50 -6.53 -2.83 -12.47
N GLY A 51 -7.55 -3.52 -12.98
CA GLY A 51 -7.43 -4.93 -13.35
C GLY A 51 -7.15 -5.83 -12.15
N ASP A 52 -6.26 -6.80 -12.36
CA ASP A 52 -5.97 -7.92 -11.44
C ASP A 52 -4.64 -7.82 -10.69
N SER A 53 -3.87 -6.75 -10.89
CA SER A 53 -2.50 -6.62 -10.36
C SER A 53 -2.37 -6.73 -8.84
N SER A 54 -3.46 -6.64 -8.09
CA SER A 54 -3.49 -6.87 -6.64
C SER A 54 -4.40 -8.06 -6.25
N LEU A 55 -4.64 -8.99 -7.20
CA LEU A 55 -5.50 -10.17 -7.03
C LEU A 55 -4.71 -11.45 -7.27
N ALA A 56 -4.78 -12.40 -6.36
CA ALA A 56 -4.21 -13.73 -6.49
C ALA A 56 -4.89 -14.69 -5.50
N ASP A 57 -4.67 -16.00 -5.66
CA ASP A 57 -5.16 -17.01 -4.72
C ASP A 57 -4.64 -16.79 -3.30
N ASN A 58 -3.40 -16.25 -3.16
CA ASN A 58 -2.78 -15.96 -1.89
C ASN A 58 -2.30 -14.51 -1.85
N VAL A 59 -2.78 -13.76 -0.88
CA VAL A 59 -2.55 -12.33 -0.74
C VAL A 59 -1.98 -12.02 0.64
N ILE A 60 -0.89 -11.25 0.68
CA ILE A 60 -0.38 -10.66 1.92
C ILE A 60 -0.90 -9.22 2.00
N SER A 61 -1.78 -8.97 2.98
CA SER A 61 -2.33 -7.64 3.24
C SER A 61 -1.63 -7.02 4.45
N LEU A 62 -1.02 -5.85 4.26
CA LEU A 62 -0.37 -5.12 5.35
C LEU A 62 -1.34 -4.23 6.15
N LYS A 63 -2.66 -4.44 6.01
CA LYS A 63 -3.67 -3.63 6.71
C LYS A 63 -3.44 -3.57 8.22
N ASN A 64 -3.06 -4.69 8.83
CA ASN A 64 -2.86 -4.83 10.27
C ASN A 64 -1.38 -4.72 10.68
N TYR A 65 -0.49 -4.49 9.74
CA TYR A 65 0.94 -4.36 10.01
C TYR A 65 1.19 -3.13 10.88
N LYS A 66 2.11 -3.27 11.86
CA LYS A 66 2.48 -2.18 12.77
C LYS A 66 2.94 -0.96 11.98
N LYS A 67 2.30 0.18 12.19
CA LYS A 67 2.65 1.44 11.55
C LYS A 67 3.66 2.21 12.39
N PHE A 68 4.60 2.84 11.71
CA PHE A 68 5.45 3.89 12.29
C PHE A 68 5.60 5.03 11.29
N TYR A 69 5.90 6.22 11.78
CA TYR A 69 6.39 7.32 10.96
C TYR A 69 7.34 8.19 11.78
N ASN A 70 8.26 8.83 11.08
CA ASN A 70 9.08 9.94 11.58
C ASN A 70 9.00 11.06 10.54
N PHE A 71 8.74 12.29 10.97
CA PHE A 71 8.58 13.43 10.09
C PHE A 71 9.51 14.56 10.52
N ASP A 72 10.47 14.87 9.67
CA ASP A 72 11.32 16.06 9.77
C ASP A 72 10.56 17.23 9.13
N GLY A 73 10.08 18.14 9.98
CA GLY A 73 9.32 19.31 9.53
C GLY A 73 10.19 20.44 8.98
N ASP A 74 11.48 20.44 9.22
CA ASP A 74 12.41 21.45 8.71
C ASP A 74 12.82 21.12 7.27
N GLU A 75 13.12 19.85 7.02
CA GLU A 75 13.52 19.35 5.70
C GLU A 75 12.34 18.87 4.83
N GLY A 76 11.16 18.66 5.43
CA GLY A 76 9.99 18.12 4.73
C GLY A 76 10.12 16.64 4.38
N ILE A 77 10.93 15.88 5.12
CA ILE A 77 11.16 14.46 4.89
C ILE A 77 10.29 13.63 5.82
N ILE A 78 9.58 12.65 5.28
CA ILE A 78 8.83 11.67 6.05
C ILE A 78 9.32 10.26 5.78
N GLU A 79 9.76 9.57 6.84
CA GLU A 79 10.01 8.13 6.86
C GLU A 79 8.79 7.43 7.45
N CYS A 80 8.25 6.44 6.75
CA CYS A 80 7.06 5.77 7.23
C CYS A 80 6.93 4.33 6.73
N SER A 81 6.08 3.56 7.39
CA SER A 81 5.71 2.22 6.93
C SER A 81 4.94 2.29 5.62
N SER A 82 5.20 1.33 4.72
CA SER A 82 4.60 1.25 3.37
C SER A 82 3.07 1.13 3.35
N ASN A 83 2.45 0.75 4.46
CA ASN A 83 0.99 0.61 4.61
C ASN A 83 0.25 1.88 5.04
N TYR A 84 0.96 3.01 5.23
CA TYR A 84 0.28 4.29 5.32
C TYR A 84 -0.40 4.63 4.00
N SER A 85 -1.63 5.14 4.08
CA SER A 85 -2.26 5.78 2.93
C SER A 85 -1.80 7.23 2.81
N LEU A 86 -1.87 7.79 1.59
CA LEU A 86 -1.59 9.21 1.39
C LEU A 86 -2.57 10.09 2.19
N ASP A 87 -3.83 9.66 2.38
CA ASP A 87 -4.81 10.36 3.24
C ASP A 87 -4.33 10.48 4.68
N GLU A 88 -3.78 9.41 5.25
CA GLU A 88 -3.25 9.44 6.63
C GLU A 88 -2.01 10.35 6.72
N LEU A 89 -1.11 10.26 5.77
CA LEU A 89 0.10 11.11 5.76
C LEU A 89 -0.22 12.58 5.52
N ILE A 90 -1.14 12.90 4.61
CA ILE A 90 -1.60 14.27 4.38
C ILE A 90 -2.10 14.90 5.69
N LYS A 91 -2.88 14.16 6.48
CA LYS A 91 -3.38 14.64 7.78
C LYS A 91 -2.28 14.94 8.80
N ILE A 92 -1.13 14.28 8.66
CA ILE A 92 0.04 14.50 9.52
C ILE A 92 0.83 15.71 9.03
N ILE A 93 1.24 15.73 7.76
CA ILE A 93 2.17 16.72 7.22
C ILE A 93 1.49 18.08 7.02
N LEU A 94 0.21 18.12 6.66
CA LEU A 94 -0.52 19.36 6.43
C LEU A 94 -0.58 20.25 7.68
N LYS A 95 -0.66 19.65 8.87
CA LYS A 95 -0.62 20.37 10.16
C LYS A 95 0.74 21.08 10.40
N LYS A 96 1.75 20.69 9.67
CA LYS A 96 3.11 21.25 9.70
C LYS A 96 3.41 22.17 8.51
N GLY A 97 2.39 22.47 7.68
CA GLY A 97 2.53 23.34 6.51
C GLY A 97 3.08 22.62 5.27
N TRP A 98 3.17 21.30 5.28
CA TRP A 98 3.71 20.51 4.18
C TRP A 98 2.63 19.80 3.36
N PHE A 99 2.95 19.55 2.09
CA PHE A 99 2.11 18.75 1.21
C PHE A 99 2.98 17.95 0.24
N PHE A 100 2.44 16.84 -0.33
CA PHE A 100 3.16 16.08 -1.32
C PHE A 100 3.33 16.87 -2.63
N ASN A 101 4.53 16.84 -3.18
CA ASN A 101 4.81 17.42 -4.48
C ASN A 101 4.04 16.70 -5.60
N ILE A 102 3.93 15.38 -5.48
CA ILE A 102 3.21 14.53 -6.43
C ILE A 102 1.94 13.99 -5.77
N THR A 103 0.80 14.17 -6.45
CA THR A 103 -0.49 13.69 -5.94
C THR A 103 -1.28 13.00 -7.04
N PRO A 104 -1.64 11.73 -6.85
CA PRO A 104 -2.56 11.02 -7.75
C PRO A 104 -3.99 11.53 -7.61
N GLY A 105 -4.88 11.07 -8.49
CA GLY A 105 -6.31 11.39 -8.44
C GLY A 105 -7.04 10.84 -7.21
N SER A 106 -6.39 10.01 -6.39
CA SER A 106 -6.95 9.47 -5.15
C SER A 106 -5.90 9.41 -4.04
N LYS A 107 -6.26 9.91 -2.87
CA LYS A 107 -5.45 9.81 -1.66
C LYS A 107 -5.59 8.45 -0.93
N PHE A 108 -6.52 7.62 -1.36
CA PHE A 108 -6.78 6.29 -0.77
C PHE A 108 -5.91 5.21 -1.41
N VAL A 109 -4.63 5.49 -1.57
CA VAL A 109 -3.59 4.55 -1.98
C VAL A 109 -2.54 4.46 -0.87
N THR A 110 -1.89 3.32 -0.71
CA THR A 110 -0.78 3.18 0.25
C THR A 110 0.52 3.66 -0.37
N VAL A 111 1.47 4.09 0.47
CA VAL A 111 2.82 4.47 0.02
C VAL A 111 3.47 3.33 -0.78
N GLY A 112 3.44 2.10 -0.26
CA GLY A 112 3.97 0.95 -0.99
C GLY A 112 3.27 0.69 -2.33
N GLY A 113 1.95 0.91 -2.40
CA GLY A 113 1.18 0.82 -3.65
C GLY A 113 1.52 1.96 -4.61
N ALA A 114 1.75 3.16 -4.11
CA ALA A 114 2.12 4.31 -4.93
C ALA A 114 3.48 4.10 -5.60
N ILE A 115 4.49 3.64 -4.84
CA ILE A 115 5.82 3.32 -5.36
C ILE A 115 5.75 2.16 -6.36
N ALA A 116 5.07 1.06 -6.01
CA ALA A 116 4.98 -0.12 -6.86
C ALA A 116 4.25 0.11 -8.19
N SER A 117 3.41 1.14 -8.27
CA SER A 117 2.62 1.46 -9.46
C SER A 117 3.09 2.74 -10.17
N ASP A 118 4.27 3.25 -9.81
CA ASP A 118 4.83 4.47 -10.39
C ASP A 118 3.77 5.60 -10.39
N VAL A 119 3.11 5.79 -9.25
CA VAL A 119 2.00 6.73 -9.13
C VAL A 119 2.47 8.16 -9.34
N HIS A 120 1.77 8.88 -10.20
CA HIS A 120 2.12 10.24 -10.60
C HIS A 120 0.89 11.17 -10.63
N GLY A 121 1.15 12.45 -10.69
CA GLY A 121 0.14 13.50 -10.83
C GLY A 121 0.12 14.12 -12.21
N LYS A 122 -0.68 15.17 -12.40
CA LYS A 122 -0.72 15.94 -13.65
C LYS A 122 0.58 16.68 -13.96
N ASN A 123 1.42 16.88 -12.96
CA ASN A 123 2.73 17.53 -13.03
C ASN A 123 3.89 16.56 -13.32
N HIS A 124 3.61 15.29 -13.62
CA HIS A 124 4.60 14.21 -13.75
C HIS A 124 5.72 14.50 -14.76
N HIS A 125 5.46 15.28 -15.78
CA HIS A 125 6.44 15.65 -16.80
C HIS A 125 7.49 16.65 -16.29
N LEU A 126 7.27 17.27 -15.12
CA LEU A 126 8.23 18.15 -14.45
C LEU A 126 8.77 17.51 -13.16
N ASP A 127 7.89 16.91 -12.36
CA ASP A 127 8.19 16.49 -11.00
C ASP A 127 8.34 14.96 -10.88
N GLY A 128 8.05 14.19 -11.93
CA GLY A 128 8.20 12.75 -11.95
C GLY A 128 7.06 11.99 -11.25
N SER A 129 7.41 10.93 -10.50
CA SER A 129 6.49 10.01 -9.83
C SER A 129 6.95 9.69 -8.40
N PHE A 130 6.16 8.89 -7.68
CA PHE A 130 6.51 8.37 -6.36
C PHE A 130 7.71 7.43 -6.43
#